data_eba1cdf878c5ed3bd4791217422245bc
#
_entry.id   eba1cdf878c5ed3bd4791217422245bc
#
_cell.length_a   1.000
_cell.length_b   1.000
_cell.length_c   1.000
_cell.angle_alpha   90.00
_cell.angle_beta   90.00
_cell.angle_gamma   90.00
#
_symmetry.space_group_name_H-M   'P 1'
#
loop_
_entity.id
_entity.type
_entity.pdbx_description
1 polymer ?
#
loop_
_entity_poly.entity_id
_entity_poly.type
_entity_poly.pdbx_seq_one_letter_code
_entity_poly.pdbx_strand_id
1 'polypeptide(L)'
;MNPIVSLKGVTVSYQSVVAIENASLSIYQDDFIGIIGPNGGGKTTLIKAILGMIDYSGEVDFAAELFRGSERLVGYLPQQSNFDRAFPISVLEVVMSGLQGEKGFWGRYRGAERQRAMQLLESVGIADVAEKAIGEISGGQMQRALLCRAIISEPKLLILDEPTNFVDNNFEKELYALLRELNKRMAIVMVSHDIGTITSTVKSIVCVNRTVHSHDSNIITQEQLDNYHCPIQIVSHGHVPHTVLAHHDGDGCKCGHHK
;
A
#
# COMPACT_ATOMS: atom_id res chain seq x y z
N MET A 1 13.20 -10.85 -17.35
CA MET A 1 13.73 -9.97 -16.27
C MET A 1 13.72 -10.78 -14.98
N ASN A 2 14.68 -10.57 -14.09
CA ASN A 2 14.64 -11.18 -12.76
C ASN A 2 13.73 -10.37 -11.85
N PRO A 3 12.96 -11.00 -10.94
CA PRO A 3 12.15 -10.28 -9.98
C PRO A 3 13.03 -9.53 -8.97
N ILE A 4 12.58 -8.35 -8.54
CA ILE A 4 13.25 -7.59 -7.46
C ILE A 4 12.87 -8.15 -6.09
N VAL A 5 11.68 -8.77 -5.97
CA VAL A 5 11.24 -9.54 -4.80
C VAL A 5 10.60 -10.83 -5.28
N SER A 6 10.93 -11.94 -4.64
CA SER A 6 10.35 -13.27 -4.94
C SER A 6 9.94 -13.96 -3.63
N LEU A 7 8.67 -14.31 -3.52
CA LEU A 7 8.11 -15.14 -2.46
C LEU A 7 7.91 -16.55 -2.98
N LYS A 8 8.33 -17.58 -2.20
CA LYS A 8 8.17 -18.99 -2.55
C LYS A 8 7.63 -19.75 -1.35
N GLY A 9 6.38 -20.21 -1.45
CA GLY A 9 5.73 -21.01 -0.44
C GLY A 9 5.60 -20.35 0.93
N VAL A 10 5.44 -19.01 0.96
CA VAL A 10 5.38 -18.24 2.20
C VAL A 10 4.09 -18.54 2.94
N THR A 11 4.23 -18.97 4.21
CA THR A 11 3.10 -19.22 5.11
C THR A 11 3.28 -18.40 6.38
N VAL A 12 2.22 -17.72 6.80
CA VAL A 12 2.18 -16.93 8.03
C VAL A 12 1.04 -17.40 8.92
N SER A 13 1.34 -17.65 10.17
CA SER A 13 0.36 -18.05 11.18
C SER A 13 0.46 -17.16 12.42
N TYR A 14 -0.69 -16.77 12.95
CA TYR A 14 -0.81 -16.12 14.26
C TYR A 14 -1.39 -17.13 15.25
N GLN A 15 -0.56 -17.61 16.17
CA GLN A 15 -0.94 -18.71 17.07
C GLN A 15 -1.39 -19.95 16.27
N SER A 16 -2.68 -20.32 16.34
CA SER A 16 -3.28 -21.46 15.63
C SER A 16 -3.97 -21.10 14.33
N VAL A 17 -4.02 -19.81 13.95
CA VAL A 17 -4.74 -19.34 12.76
C VAL A 17 -3.76 -19.07 11.64
N VAL A 18 -3.91 -19.78 10.51
CA VAL A 18 -3.15 -19.51 9.29
C VAL A 18 -3.76 -18.28 8.61
N ALA A 19 -2.98 -17.20 8.50
CA ALA A 19 -3.38 -15.95 7.86
C ALA A 19 -3.02 -15.90 6.37
N ILE A 20 -1.87 -16.48 6.01
CA ILE A 20 -1.42 -16.67 4.62
C ILE A 20 -0.90 -18.10 4.49
N GLU A 21 -1.26 -18.79 3.43
CA GLU A 21 -0.92 -20.17 3.18
C GLU A 21 -0.24 -20.34 1.82
N ASN A 22 0.99 -20.88 1.82
CA ASN A 22 1.76 -21.26 0.63
C ASN A 22 1.78 -20.18 -0.46
N ALA A 23 1.99 -18.91 -0.09
CA ALA A 23 2.00 -17.80 -1.00
C ALA A 23 3.26 -17.78 -1.88
N SER A 24 3.07 -17.63 -3.19
CA SER A 24 4.15 -17.40 -4.14
C SER A 24 3.81 -16.19 -4.99
N LEU A 25 4.75 -15.23 -5.08
CA LEU A 25 4.57 -13.96 -5.77
C LEU A 25 5.92 -13.45 -6.25
N SER A 26 5.98 -12.92 -7.46
CA SER A 26 7.14 -12.21 -7.99
C SER A 26 6.79 -10.76 -8.25
N ILE A 27 7.67 -9.83 -7.86
CA ILE A 27 7.53 -8.39 -8.10
C ILE A 27 8.70 -7.96 -8.97
N TYR A 28 8.43 -7.28 -10.08
CA TYR A 28 9.42 -6.78 -11.02
C TYR A 28 9.60 -5.27 -10.90
N GLN A 29 10.68 -4.75 -11.44
CA GLN A 29 11.09 -3.34 -11.27
C GLN A 29 10.07 -2.32 -11.81
N ASP A 30 9.33 -2.67 -12.85
CA ASP A 30 8.34 -1.83 -13.51
C ASP A 30 6.89 -2.13 -13.10
N ASP A 31 6.69 -3.03 -12.15
CA ASP A 31 5.37 -3.42 -11.70
C ASP A 31 4.61 -2.29 -11.01
N PHE A 32 3.31 -2.26 -11.26
CA PHE A 32 2.32 -1.58 -10.45
C PHE A 32 1.22 -2.58 -10.11
N ILE A 33 1.37 -3.19 -8.94
CA ILE A 33 0.52 -4.30 -8.48
C ILE A 33 -0.56 -3.76 -7.54
N GLY A 34 -1.82 -4.11 -7.83
CA GLY A 34 -2.93 -3.92 -6.92
C GLY A 34 -3.20 -5.18 -6.11
N ILE A 35 -3.14 -5.11 -4.79
CA ILE A 35 -3.55 -6.21 -3.90
C ILE A 35 -4.99 -5.98 -3.48
N ILE A 36 -5.86 -6.93 -3.78
CA ILE A 36 -7.29 -6.91 -3.41
C ILE A 36 -7.65 -8.16 -2.60
N GLY A 37 -8.79 -8.12 -1.95
CA GLY A 37 -9.32 -9.24 -1.16
C GLY A 37 -10.17 -8.78 0.02
N PRO A 38 -10.84 -9.71 0.72
CA PRO A 38 -11.73 -9.38 1.83
C PRO A 38 -10.96 -8.81 3.03
N ASN A 39 -11.69 -8.14 3.92
CA ASN A 39 -11.14 -7.75 5.23
C ASN A 39 -10.80 -9.01 6.01
N GLY A 40 -9.61 -9.02 6.63
CA GLY A 40 -9.08 -10.22 7.28
C GLY A 40 -8.51 -11.28 6.33
N GLY A 41 -8.54 -11.09 5.01
CA GLY A 41 -8.01 -12.04 4.02
C GLY A 41 -6.49 -12.19 3.99
N GLY A 42 -5.74 -11.39 4.78
CA GLY A 42 -4.28 -11.52 4.89
C GLY A 42 -3.47 -10.49 4.10
N LYS A 43 -4.10 -9.48 3.46
CA LYS A 43 -3.41 -8.46 2.64
C LYS A 43 -2.26 -7.76 3.39
N THR A 44 -2.55 -7.17 4.55
CA THR A 44 -1.54 -6.52 5.40
C THR A 44 -0.52 -7.53 5.94
N THR A 45 -0.94 -8.77 6.20
CA THR A 45 -0.03 -9.85 6.61
C THR A 45 0.97 -10.18 5.51
N LEU A 46 0.52 -10.29 4.25
CA LEU A 46 1.40 -10.50 3.10
C LEU A 46 2.42 -9.36 2.97
N ILE A 47 1.98 -8.09 3.07
CA ILE A 47 2.89 -6.93 3.08
C ILE A 47 3.91 -7.03 4.21
N LYS A 48 3.48 -7.34 5.43
CA LYS A 48 4.39 -7.45 6.58
C LYS A 48 5.41 -8.59 6.41
N ALA A 49 5.02 -9.70 5.77
CA ALA A 49 5.94 -10.79 5.43
C ALA A 49 6.97 -10.32 4.40
N ILE A 50 6.56 -9.62 3.32
CA ILE A 50 7.46 -9.01 2.33
C ILE A 50 8.45 -8.05 3.02
N LEU A 51 7.98 -7.25 3.95
CA LEU A 51 8.83 -6.28 4.68
C LEU A 51 9.75 -6.94 5.73
N GLY A 52 9.53 -8.23 6.06
CA GLY A 52 10.25 -8.91 7.13
C GLY A 52 9.88 -8.41 8.53
N MET A 53 8.65 -7.92 8.69
CA MET A 53 8.13 -7.37 9.95
C MET A 53 7.47 -8.44 10.85
N ILE A 54 7.29 -9.64 10.33
CA ILE A 54 6.66 -10.79 11.02
C ILE A 54 7.38 -12.06 10.62
N ASP A 55 7.29 -13.08 11.48
CA ASP A 55 7.83 -14.41 11.20
C ASP A 55 6.98 -15.12 10.14
N TYR A 56 7.64 -15.86 9.27
CA TYR A 56 7.03 -16.68 8.23
C TYR A 56 7.85 -17.93 7.96
N SER A 57 7.26 -18.96 7.38
CA SER A 57 7.94 -20.09 6.76
C SER A 57 7.95 -19.90 5.22
N GLY A 58 8.84 -20.58 4.53
CA GLY A 58 9.10 -20.37 3.11
C GLY A 58 10.26 -19.41 2.86
N GLU A 59 10.35 -18.85 1.66
CA GLU A 59 11.46 -17.99 1.24
C GLU A 59 10.95 -16.65 0.73
N VAL A 60 11.64 -15.56 1.13
CA VAL A 60 11.48 -14.22 0.55
C VAL A 60 12.86 -13.72 0.13
N ASP A 61 13.07 -13.70 -1.18
CA ASP A 61 14.32 -13.27 -1.80
C ASP A 61 14.19 -11.83 -2.30
N PHE A 62 15.27 -11.05 -2.13
CA PHE A 62 15.38 -9.68 -2.63
C PHE A 62 16.57 -9.58 -3.57
N ALA A 63 16.39 -8.96 -4.73
CA ALA A 63 17.48 -8.67 -5.64
C ALA A 63 18.47 -7.66 -5.02
N ALA A 64 19.75 -7.79 -5.40
CA ALA A 64 20.82 -6.93 -4.88
C ALA A 64 20.57 -5.44 -5.13
N GLU A 65 19.85 -5.10 -6.19
CA GLU A 65 19.48 -3.72 -6.55
C GLU A 65 18.50 -3.05 -5.59
N LEU A 66 17.81 -3.84 -4.72
CA LEU A 66 16.99 -3.32 -3.63
C LEU A 66 17.81 -2.91 -2.41
N PHE A 67 19.14 -2.97 -2.48
CA PHE A 67 20.00 -2.62 -1.36
C PHE A 67 20.96 -1.47 -1.72
N ARG A 68 21.17 -0.59 -0.77
CA ARG A 68 22.27 0.40 -0.75
C ARG A 68 23.12 0.10 0.48
N GLY A 69 24.20 -0.66 0.27
CA GLY A 69 24.93 -1.24 1.42
C GLY A 69 24.07 -2.22 2.20
N SER A 70 23.82 -1.97 3.47
CA SER A 70 22.94 -2.75 4.33
C SER A 70 21.48 -2.27 4.35
N GLU A 71 21.22 -1.11 3.75
CA GLU A 71 19.89 -0.50 3.73
C GLU A 71 19.04 -1.09 2.60
N ARG A 72 17.80 -1.45 2.94
CA ARG A 72 16.80 -1.90 1.96
C ARG A 72 16.05 -0.69 1.38
N LEU A 73 16.11 -0.52 0.07
CA LEU A 73 15.46 0.58 -0.67
C LEU A 73 13.97 0.31 -0.87
N VAL A 74 13.25 0.17 0.23
CA VAL A 74 11.79 -0.06 0.26
C VAL A 74 11.11 1.05 1.05
N GLY A 75 10.20 1.77 0.39
CA GLY A 75 9.31 2.71 1.04
C GLY A 75 8.02 2.01 1.49
N TYR A 76 7.52 2.36 2.66
CA TYR A 76 6.30 1.79 3.20
C TYR A 76 5.37 2.85 3.80
N LEU A 77 4.13 2.85 3.32
CA LEU A 77 3.02 3.62 3.88
C LEU A 77 2.03 2.63 4.52
N PRO A 78 1.96 2.55 5.86
CA PRO A 78 1.03 1.66 6.56
C PRO A 78 -0.41 2.17 6.54
N GLN A 79 -1.37 1.26 6.63
CA GLN A 79 -2.81 1.56 6.71
C GLN A 79 -3.16 2.48 7.89
N GLN A 80 -2.57 2.21 9.05
CA GLN A 80 -2.71 3.04 10.25
C GLN A 80 -1.34 3.33 10.83
N SER A 81 -1.11 4.60 11.10
CA SER A 81 0.08 5.04 11.83
C SER A 81 -0.35 5.29 13.26
N ASN A 82 0.06 4.41 14.18
CA ASN A 82 -0.09 4.63 15.61
C ASN A 82 0.94 5.67 16.06
N PHE A 83 0.82 6.91 15.56
CA PHE A 83 1.57 8.01 16.12
C PHE A 83 0.94 8.40 17.45
N ASP A 84 1.74 8.48 18.50
CA ASP A 84 1.34 9.20 19.69
C ASP A 84 1.20 10.67 19.31
N ARG A 85 -0.03 11.15 19.23
CA ARG A 85 -0.33 12.54 18.87
C ARG A 85 0.21 13.56 19.88
N ALA A 86 0.56 13.10 21.07
CA ALA A 86 1.19 13.94 22.09
C ALA A 86 2.70 14.10 21.88
N PHE A 87 3.31 13.28 20.98
CA PHE A 87 4.74 13.38 20.70
C PHE A 87 5.05 14.63 19.86
N PRO A 88 5.92 15.54 20.35
CA PRO A 88 6.15 16.84 19.73
C PRO A 88 7.13 16.76 18.55
N ILE A 89 6.84 15.91 17.56
CA ILE A 89 7.62 15.82 16.31
C ILE A 89 6.91 16.61 15.21
N SER A 90 7.65 17.42 14.47
CA SER A 90 7.10 18.18 13.34
C SER A 90 6.83 17.30 12.12
N VAL A 91 5.93 17.76 11.26
CA VAL A 91 5.65 17.12 9.96
C VAL A 91 6.94 16.94 9.15
N LEU A 92 7.79 17.96 9.12
CA LEU A 92 9.05 17.95 8.42
C LEU A 92 10.02 16.88 8.97
N GLU A 93 10.12 16.75 10.29
CA GLU A 93 10.94 15.72 10.94
C GLU A 93 10.42 14.31 10.67
N VAL A 94 9.08 14.13 10.64
CA VAL A 94 8.46 12.86 10.23
C VAL A 94 8.88 12.51 8.80
N VAL A 95 8.82 13.44 7.85
CA VAL A 95 9.25 13.19 6.47
C VAL A 95 10.74 12.87 6.41
N MET A 96 11.59 13.65 7.06
CA MET A 96 13.04 13.42 7.11
C MET A 96 13.41 12.08 7.75
N SER A 97 12.58 11.55 8.67
CA SER A 97 12.81 10.23 9.27
C SER A 97 12.86 9.09 8.25
N GLY A 98 12.28 9.29 7.04
CA GLY A 98 12.42 8.36 5.93
C GLY A 98 13.84 8.21 5.37
N LEU A 99 14.78 9.08 5.77
CA LEU A 99 16.20 9.04 5.41
C LEU A 99 17.08 8.37 6.48
N GLN A 100 16.49 7.80 7.55
CA GLN A 100 17.28 7.24 8.66
C GLN A 100 18.26 6.13 8.22
N GLY A 101 17.85 5.29 7.26
CA GLY A 101 18.71 4.25 6.70
C GLY A 101 19.98 4.79 6.05
N GLU A 102 19.90 5.94 5.38
CA GLU A 102 21.05 6.58 4.71
C GLU A 102 22.10 7.11 5.71
N LYS A 103 21.72 7.44 6.96
CA LYS A 103 22.57 8.19 7.91
C LYS A 103 22.96 7.44 9.16
N GLY A 104 22.33 6.30 9.42
CA GLY A 104 22.49 5.60 10.68
C GLY A 104 21.91 6.38 11.88
N PHE A 105 21.98 5.78 13.07
CA PHE A 105 21.31 6.25 14.29
C PHE A 105 21.76 7.63 14.80
N TRP A 106 23.00 8.07 14.47
CA TRP A 106 23.58 9.33 14.93
C TRP A 106 23.69 10.40 13.84
N GLY A 107 23.15 10.16 12.65
CA GLY A 107 23.25 11.09 11.53
C GLY A 107 22.41 12.35 11.73
N ARG A 108 23.04 13.53 11.60
CA ARG A 108 22.31 14.81 11.58
C ARG A 108 21.82 15.12 10.18
N TYR A 109 20.55 15.51 10.06
CA TYR A 109 20.00 16.06 8.81
C TYR A 109 20.63 17.41 8.50
N ARG A 110 21.07 17.61 7.26
CA ARG A 110 21.69 18.85 6.76
C ARG A 110 20.66 19.66 5.97
N GLY A 111 21.05 20.85 5.51
CA GLY A 111 20.18 21.73 4.74
C GLY A 111 19.61 21.08 3.47
N ALA A 112 20.37 20.21 2.80
CA ALA A 112 19.94 19.52 1.60
C ALA A 112 18.74 18.54 1.84
N GLU A 113 18.79 17.77 2.93
CA GLU A 113 17.70 16.84 3.27
C GLU A 113 16.43 17.60 3.68
N ARG A 114 16.61 18.70 4.43
CA ARG A 114 15.50 19.60 4.78
C ARG A 114 14.87 20.20 3.52
N GLN A 115 15.68 20.68 2.60
CA GLN A 115 15.20 21.23 1.33
C GLN A 115 14.44 20.18 0.51
N ARG A 116 14.96 18.95 0.42
CA ARG A 116 14.30 17.84 -0.27
C ARG A 116 12.96 17.47 0.38
N ALA A 117 12.91 17.42 1.72
CA ALA A 117 11.66 17.17 2.44
C ALA A 117 10.64 18.29 2.20
N MET A 118 11.07 19.57 2.22
CA MET A 118 10.19 20.70 1.90
C MET A 118 9.63 20.65 0.47
N GLN A 119 10.45 20.33 -0.53
CA GLN A 119 10.00 20.16 -1.91
C GLN A 119 8.95 19.06 -2.06
N LEU A 120 9.11 17.94 -1.33
CA LEU A 120 8.10 16.88 -1.30
C LEU A 120 6.80 17.38 -0.65
N LEU A 121 6.87 18.08 0.49
CA LEU A 121 5.70 18.66 1.15
C LEU A 121 4.98 19.68 0.25
N GLU A 122 5.71 20.49 -0.50
CA GLU A 122 5.17 21.41 -1.51
C GLU A 122 4.44 20.65 -2.62
N SER A 123 5.04 19.57 -3.13
CA SER A 123 4.46 18.77 -4.21
C SER A 123 3.13 18.10 -3.87
N VAL A 124 2.88 17.87 -2.57
CA VAL A 124 1.62 17.30 -2.06
C VAL A 124 0.74 18.34 -1.35
N GLY A 125 1.09 19.65 -1.43
CA GLY A 125 0.27 20.77 -0.97
C GLY A 125 0.11 20.89 0.55
N ILE A 126 1.15 20.54 1.34
CA ILE A 126 1.15 20.66 2.82
C ILE A 126 2.41 21.31 3.39
N ALA A 127 3.13 22.09 2.59
CA ALA A 127 4.33 22.79 3.06
C ALA A 127 4.03 23.82 4.17
N ASP A 128 2.83 24.39 4.19
CA ASP A 128 2.36 25.36 5.19
C ASP A 128 2.27 24.78 6.62
N VAL A 129 2.19 23.45 6.73
CA VAL A 129 2.13 22.76 8.04
C VAL A 129 3.45 22.05 8.38
N ALA A 130 4.53 22.26 7.64
CA ALA A 130 5.82 21.57 7.81
C ALA A 130 6.37 21.65 9.24
N GLU A 131 6.23 22.78 9.90
CA GLU A 131 6.75 23.02 11.26
C GLU A 131 5.73 22.69 12.35
N LYS A 132 4.47 22.37 12.01
CA LYS A 132 3.46 21.95 13.00
C LYS A 132 3.79 20.55 13.54
N ALA A 133 3.38 20.31 14.78
CA ALA A 133 3.44 18.96 15.34
C ALA A 133 2.51 18.03 14.54
N ILE A 134 2.93 16.79 14.34
CA ILE A 134 2.19 15.78 13.57
C ILE A 134 0.78 15.51 14.15
N GLY A 135 0.62 15.71 15.45
CA GLY A 135 -0.68 15.57 16.14
C GLY A 135 -1.67 16.71 15.87
N GLU A 136 -1.20 17.85 15.35
CA GLU A 136 -2.02 19.07 15.13
C GLU A 136 -2.59 19.15 13.71
N ILE A 137 -2.23 18.24 12.83
CA ILE A 137 -2.67 18.24 11.43
C ILE A 137 -3.86 17.30 11.18
N SER A 138 -4.58 17.54 10.08
CA SER A 138 -5.70 16.67 9.67
C SER A 138 -5.25 15.27 9.24
N GLY A 139 -6.17 14.30 9.22
CA GLY A 139 -5.90 12.94 8.75
C GLY A 139 -5.37 12.91 7.31
N GLY A 140 -5.93 13.73 6.42
CA GLY A 140 -5.46 13.83 5.03
C GLY A 140 -4.06 14.43 4.92
N GLN A 141 -3.75 15.48 5.72
CA GLN A 141 -2.38 16.04 5.79
C GLN A 141 -1.38 15.03 6.35
N MET A 142 -1.78 14.25 7.37
CA MET A 142 -1.00 13.14 7.91
C MET A 142 -0.67 12.11 6.83
N GLN A 143 -1.66 11.69 6.05
CA GLN A 143 -1.49 10.72 4.98
C GLN A 143 -0.49 11.21 3.92
N ARG A 144 -0.60 12.49 3.52
CA ARG A 144 0.34 13.14 2.61
C ARG A 144 1.76 13.19 3.17
N ALA A 145 1.92 13.52 4.45
CA ALA A 145 3.22 13.55 5.13
C ALA A 145 3.86 12.15 5.20
N LEU A 146 3.08 11.11 5.48
CA LEU A 146 3.56 9.74 5.51
C LEU A 146 3.94 9.21 4.12
N LEU A 147 3.22 9.63 3.07
CA LEU A 147 3.62 9.34 1.69
C LEU A 147 4.97 9.99 1.38
N CYS A 148 5.17 11.27 1.72
CA CYS A 148 6.46 11.94 1.57
C CYS A 148 7.58 11.21 2.32
N ARG A 149 7.31 10.75 3.55
CA ARG A 149 8.24 9.94 4.33
C ARG A 149 8.61 8.64 3.61
N ALA A 150 7.64 7.96 2.99
CA ALA A 150 7.88 6.69 2.30
C ALA A 150 8.72 6.84 1.03
N ILE A 151 8.66 8.01 0.36
CA ILE A 151 9.33 8.23 -0.94
C ILE A 151 10.60 9.08 -0.86
N ILE A 152 10.89 9.71 0.29
CA ILE A 152 12.03 10.64 0.40
C ILE A 152 13.38 9.96 0.19
N SER A 153 13.55 8.68 0.50
CA SER A 153 14.77 7.90 0.28
C SER A 153 14.93 7.41 -1.17
N GLU A 154 14.01 7.77 -2.09
CA GLU A 154 13.96 7.26 -3.48
C GLU A 154 14.00 5.73 -3.54
N PRO A 155 13.02 5.07 -2.93
CA PRO A 155 13.01 3.61 -2.89
C PRO A 155 12.91 3.02 -4.30
N LYS A 156 13.31 1.75 -4.43
CA LYS A 156 13.11 0.94 -5.66
C LYS A 156 11.79 0.18 -5.64
N LEU A 157 11.23 -0.03 -4.45
CA LEU A 157 9.91 -0.61 -4.22
C LEU A 157 9.14 0.26 -3.24
N LEU A 158 7.95 0.69 -3.62
CA LEU A 158 7.02 1.43 -2.75
C LEU A 158 5.82 0.54 -2.43
N ILE A 159 5.56 0.31 -1.17
CA ILE A 159 4.42 -0.46 -0.68
C ILE A 159 3.44 0.49 0.04
N LEU A 160 2.18 0.46 -0.38
CA LEU A 160 1.12 1.32 0.13
C LEU A 160 -0.03 0.44 0.64
N ASP A 161 -0.34 0.54 1.93
CA ASP A 161 -1.44 -0.21 2.55
C ASP A 161 -2.64 0.72 2.76
N GLU A 162 -3.62 0.66 1.85
CA GLU A 162 -4.83 1.48 1.82
C GLU A 162 -4.56 3.01 1.86
N PRO A 163 -3.80 3.56 0.90
CA PRO A 163 -3.32 4.94 0.93
C PRO A 163 -4.42 6.00 0.77
N THR A 164 -5.62 5.62 0.34
CA THR A 164 -6.77 6.52 0.12
C THR A 164 -7.67 6.65 1.33
N ASN A 165 -7.40 5.95 2.42
CA ASN A 165 -8.17 6.12 3.66
C ASN A 165 -7.99 7.54 4.22
N PHE A 166 -9.09 8.18 4.59
CA PHE A 166 -9.12 9.53 5.19
C PHE A 166 -8.72 10.70 4.27
N VAL A 167 -8.67 10.50 2.95
CA VAL A 167 -8.39 11.57 2.00
C VAL A 167 -9.65 11.95 1.21
N ASP A 168 -9.68 13.20 0.72
CA ASP A 168 -10.75 13.67 -0.17
C ASP A 168 -10.55 13.20 -1.61
N ASN A 169 -11.64 13.22 -2.40
CA ASN A 169 -11.64 12.76 -3.78
C ASN A 169 -10.66 13.52 -4.71
N ASN A 170 -10.31 14.76 -4.37
CA ASN A 170 -9.37 15.54 -5.18
C ASN A 170 -7.96 15.04 -4.95
N PHE A 171 -7.58 14.85 -3.69
CA PHE A 171 -6.26 14.29 -3.37
C PHE A 171 -6.13 12.84 -3.86
N GLU A 172 -7.19 12.05 -3.85
CA GLU A 172 -7.15 10.70 -4.40
C GLU A 172 -6.71 10.70 -5.88
N LYS A 173 -7.27 11.59 -6.70
CA LYS A 173 -6.86 11.74 -8.11
C LYS A 173 -5.41 12.18 -8.25
N GLU A 174 -4.97 13.14 -7.42
CA GLU A 174 -3.60 13.63 -7.39
C GLU A 174 -2.64 12.51 -6.96
N LEU A 175 -3.01 11.71 -5.95
CA LEU A 175 -2.25 10.55 -5.50
C LEU A 175 -2.03 9.54 -6.62
N TYR A 176 -3.09 9.14 -7.34
CA TYR A 176 -2.95 8.18 -8.44
C TYR A 176 -2.11 8.75 -9.59
N ALA A 177 -2.21 10.06 -9.88
CA ALA A 177 -1.34 10.72 -10.86
C ALA A 177 0.12 10.67 -10.42
N LEU A 178 0.41 10.98 -9.15
CA LEU A 178 1.75 10.90 -8.56
C LEU A 178 2.29 9.47 -8.59
N LEU A 179 1.48 8.47 -8.23
CA LEU A 179 1.90 7.08 -8.24
C LEU A 179 2.25 6.58 -9.65
N ARG A 180 1.52 7.01 -10.68
CA ARG A 180 1.87 6.71 -12.09
C ARG A 180 3.22 7.31 -12.49
N GLU A 181 3.54 8.53 -12.05
CA GLU A 181 4.85 9.14 -12.31
C GLU A 181 5.97 8.41 -11.53
N LEU A 182 5.72 8.05 -10.28
CA LEU A 182 6.68 7.29 -9.47
C LEU A 182 6.95 5.89 -10.06
N ASN A 183 5.93 5.23 -10.63
CA ASN A 183 6.08 3.90 -11.24
C ASN A 183 7.00 3.89 -12.48
N LYS A 184 7.32 5.02 -13.06
CA LYS A 184 8.33 5.11 -14.14
C LYS A 184 9.75 4.78 -13.66
N ARG A 185 10.01 4.80 -12.34
CA ARG A 185 11.34 4.64 -11.74
C ARG A 185 11.40 3.65 -10.57
N MET A 186 10.26 3.17 -10.09
CA MET A 186 10.18 2.22 -8.98
C MET A 186 8.97 1.30 -9.13
N ALA A 187 9.08 0.08 -8.62
CA ALA A 187 7.92 -0.80 -8.47
C ALA A 187 6.96 -0.27 -7.41
N ILE A 188 5.66 -0.47 -7.61
CA ILE A 188 4.62 -0.09 -6.66
C ILE A 188 3.72 -1.30 -6.36
N VAL A 189 3.50 -1.54 -5.08
CA VAL A 189 2.51 -2.50 -4.58
C VAL A 189 1.50 -1.73 -3.72
N MET A 190 0.24 -1.75 -4.09
CA MET A 190 -0.80 -0.99 -3.41
C MET A 190 -1.96 -1.91 -3.00
N VAL A 191 -2.28 -1.92 -1.72
CA VAL A 191 -3.52 -2.53 -1.21
C VAL A 191 -4.65 -1.52 -1.33
N SER A 192 -5.77 -1.97 -1.88
CA SER A 192 -7.00 -1.18 -1.90
C SER A 192 -8.22 -2.09 -1.76
N HIS A 193 -9.27 -1.56 -1.16
CA HIS A 193 -10.60 -2.16 -1.14
C HIS A 193 -11.50 -1.59 -2.25
N ASP A 194 -11.09 -0.49 -2.91
CA ASP A 194 -11.78 0.09 -4.07
C ASP A 194 -11.22 -0.50 -5.36
N ILE A 195 -11.91 -1.54 -5.86
CA ILE A 195 -11.53 -2.23 -7.09
C ILE A 195 -11.73 -1.35 -8.32
N GLY A 196 -12.77 -0.52 -8.34
CA GLY A 196 -13.07 0.33 -9.48
C GLY A 196 -11.91 1.29 -9.80
N THR A 197 -11.40 1.95 -8.79
CA THR A 197 -10.30 2.90 -8.94
C THR A 197 -8.97 2.21 -9.16
N ILE A 198 -8.67 1.12 -8.42
CA ILE A 198 -7.37 0.44 -8.51
C ILE A 198 -7.17 -0.20 -9.89
N THR A 199 -8.19 -0.86 -10.46
CA THR A 199 -8.11 -1.52 -11.78
C THR A 199 -7.78 -0.56 -12.91
N SER A 200 -8.18 0.71 -12.79
CA SER A 200 -7.86 1.75 -13.79
C SER A 200 -6.42 2.24 -13.74
N THR A 201 -5.67 1.89 -12.69
CA THR A 201 -4.35 2.47 -12.42
C THR A 201 -3.23 1.44 -12.43
N VAL A 202 -3.48 0.23 -11.92
CA VAL A 202 -2.46 -0.81 -11.80
C VAL A 202 -2.27 -1.58 -13.11
N LYS A 203 -1.13 -2.25 -13.24
CA LYS A 203 -0.81 -3.11 -14.39
C LYS A 203 -1.25 -4.56 -14.18
N SER A 204 -1.20 -5.03 -12.93
CA SER A 204 -1.56 -6.38 -12.56
C SER A 204 -2.25 -6.42 -11.20
N ILE A 205 -2.96 -7.49 -10.91
CA ILE A 205 -3.74 -7.63 -9.69
C ILE A 205 -3.35 -8.92 -8.98
N VAL A 206 -3.27 -8.84 -7.65
CA VAL A 206 -3.05 -9.98 -6.76
C VAL A 206 -4.25 -10.10 -5.84
N CYS A 207 -4.97 -11.21 -5.94
CA CYS A 207 -6.07 -11.55 -5.04
C CYS A 207 -5.53 -12.27 -3.80
N VAL A 208 -5.88 -11.78 -2.61
CA VAL A 208 -5.44 -12.34 -1.34
C VAL A 208 -6.64 -12.69 -0.46
N ASN A 209 -6.82 -13.99 -0.23
CA ASN A 209 -7.79 -14.55 0.69
C ASN A 209 -7.23 -15.85 1.29
N ARG A 210 -6.35 -15.73 2.30
CA ARG A 210 -5.46 -16.77 2.84
C ARG A 210 -4.45 -17.32 1.81
N THR A 211 -4.91 -17.58 0.60
CA THR A 211 -4.08 -17.90 -0.56
C THR A 211 -3.80 -16.64 -1.39
N VAL A 212 -2.76 -16.70 -2.22
CA VAL A 212 -2.33 -15.58 -3.06
C VAL A 212 -2.37 -15.99 -4.52
N HIS A 213 -3.12 -15.26 -5.33
CA HIS A 213 -3.29 -15.53 -6.76
C HIS A 213 -2.95 -14.27 -7.57
N SER A 214 -1.95 -14.38 -8.43
CA SER A 214 -1.50 -13.30 -9.31
C SER A 214 -2.21 -13.36 -10.67
N HIS A 215 -2.60 -12.19 -11.17
CA HIS A 215 -3.14 -11.99 -12.51
C HIS A 215 -2.24 -11.00 -13.25
N ASP A 216 -1.69 -11.40 -14.39
CA ASP A 216 -0.82 -10.57 -15.24
C ASP A 216 -1.59 -9.45 -15.96
N SER A 217 -2.80 -9.12 -15.49
CA SER A 217 -3.69 -8.13 -16.06
C SER A 217 -4.42 -7.38 -14.94
N ASN A 218 -4.82 -6.14 -15.23
CA ASN A 218 -5.70 -5.36 -14.37
C ASN A 218 -7.19 -5.68 -14.59
N ILE A 219 -7.51 -6.61 -15.51
CA ILE A 219 -8.87 -7.08 -15.77
C ILE A 219 -9.09 -8.39 -15.02
N ILE A 220 -10.05 -8.42 -14.11
CA ILE A 220 -10.46 -9.63 -13.39
C ILE A 220 -11.87 -9.99 -13.84
N THR A 221 -12.08 -11.24 -14.22
CA THR A 221 -13.41 -11.76 -14.53
C THR A 221 -14.13 -12.24 -13.25
N GLN A 222 -15.46 -12.24 -13.26
CA GLN A 222 -16.24 -12.78 -12.14
C GLN A 222 -15.91 -14.26 -11.88
N GLU A 223 -15.70 -15.05 -12.93
CA GLU A 223 -15.30 -16.45 -12.83
C GLU A 223 -13.97 -16.62 -12.07
N GLN A 224 -13.00 -15.73 -12.28
CA GLN A 224 -11.74 -15.75 -11.55
C GLN A 224 -11.94 -15.41 -10.07
N LEU A 225 -12.78 -14.42 -9.74
CA LEU A 225 -13.12 -14.08 -8.36
C LEU A 225 -13.80 -15.23 -7.63
N ASP A 226 -14.73 -15.91 -8.30
CA ASP A 226 -15.45 -17.05 -7.76
C ASP A 226 -14.53 -18.25 -7.50
N ASN A 227 -13.62 -18.53 -8.45
CA ASN A 227 -12.63 -19.62 -8.31
C ASN A 227 -11.65 -19.40 -7.16
N TYR A 228 -11.34 -18.15 -6.81
CA TYR A 228 -10.45 -17.83 -5.69
C TYR A 228 -11.20 -17.59 -4.38
N HIS A 229 -12.50 -17.91 -4.33
CA HIS A 229 -13.34 -17.64 -3.16
C HIS A 229 -13.18 -16.19 -2.66
N CYS A 230 -13.00 -15.27 -3.61
CA CYS A 230 -12.94 -13.86 -3.32
C CYS A 230 -14.38 -13.33 -3.22
N PRO A 231 -14.89 -12.93 -2.06
CA PRO A 231 -16.30 -12.53 -1.86
C PRO A 231 -16.56 -11.13 -2.43
N ILE A 232 -16.01 -10.84 -3.60
CA ILE A 232 -16.13 -9.58 -4.30
C ILE A 232 -16.94 -9.85 -5.55
N GLN A 233 -18.08 -9.17 -5.70
CA GLN A 233 -18.85 -9.15 -6.94
C GLN A 233 -18.55 -7.86 -7.71
N ILE A 234 -18.19 -8.00 -8.98
CA ILE A 234 -18.05 -6.85 -9.88
C ILE A 234 -19.42 -6.60 -10.52
N VAL A 235 -20.07 -5.52 -10.12
CA VAL A 235 -21.30 -5.06 -10.79
C VAL A 235 -20.91 -3.98 -11.79
N SER A 236 -21.02 -4.30 -13.08
CA SER A 236 -20.74 -3.35 -14.16
C SER A 236 -22.05 -2.68 -14.60
N HIS A 237 -22.22 -1.42 -14.29
CA HIS A 237 -23.24 -0.55 -14.87
C HIS A 237 -22.55 0.48 -15.77
N GLY A 238 -22.37 0.17 -17.07
CA GLY A 238 -21.69 1.02 -18.04
C GLY A 238 -20.17 0.82 -18.08
N HIS A 239 -19.43 1.88 -18.42
CA HIS A 239 -17.97 1.81 -18.63
C HIS A 239 -17.13 1.86 -17.34
N VAL A 240 -17.73 1.95 -16.18
CA VAL A 240 -17.02 1.98 -14.88
C VAL A 240 -17.56 0.83 -14.02
N PRO A 241 -16.73 -0.16 -13.67
CA PRO A 241 -17.13 -1.22 -12.74
C PRO A 241 -17.26 -0.68 -11.31
N HIS A 242 -18.35 -1.02 -10.64
CA HIS A 242 -18.55 -0.77 -9.21
C HIS A 242 -18.50 -2.07 -8.44
N THR A 243 -17.97 -2.03 -7.22
CA THR A 243 -17.86 -3.19 -6.34
C THR A 243 -19.06 -3.25 -5.41
N VAL A 244 -19.68 -4.42 -5.29
CA VAL A 244 -20.68 -4.73 -4.26
C VAL A 244 -20.17 -5.93 -3.48
N LEU A 245 -20.13 -5.82 -2.14
CA LEU A 245 -19.88 -6.97 -1.29
C LEU A 245 -21.03 -7.97 -1.42
N ALA A 246 -20.72 -9.25 -1.67
CA ALA A 246 -21.73 -10.29 -1.68
C ALA A 246 -22.45 -10.34 -0.32
N HIS A 247 -23.76 -10.37 -0.35
CA HIS A 247 -24.60 -10.45 0.85
C HIS A 247 -24.26 -11.74 1.64
N HIS A 248 -24.05 -11.60 2.95
CA HIS A 248 -24.27 -12.69 3.88
C HIS A 248 -25.76 -13.01 3.88
N ASP A 249 -26.13 -14.22 3.49
CA ASP A 249 -27.48 -14.74 3.66
C ASP A 249 -27.80 -14.80 5.16
N GLY A 250 -28.65 -13.91 5.61
CA GLY A 250 -29.10 -13.78 6.99
C GLY A 250 -30.32 -12.88 7.03
N ASP A 251 -31.51 -13.50 6.89
CA ASP A 251 -32.83 -13.05 7.30
C ASP A 251 -33.37 -11.67 6.85
N GLY A 252 -34.31 -11.79 5.92
CA GLY A 252 -35.58 -11.08 5.96
C GLY A 252 -35.57 -9.56 6.06
N CYS A 253 -35.38 -8.85 4.95
CA CYS A 253 -35.89 -7.48 4.86
C CYS A 253 -37.03 -7.40 3.83
N LYS A 254 -38.29 -7.35 4.31
CA LYS A 254 -39.48 -7.01 3.54
C LYS A 254 -39.45 -5.51 3.25
N CYS A 255 -39.00 -5.11 2.09
CA CYS A 255 -39.27 -3.76 1.59
C CYS A 255 -40.66 -3.68 1.04
N GLY A 256 -41.59 -3.08 1.82
CA GLY A 256 -42.92 -2.74 1.39
C GLY A 256 -42.92 -1.68 0.30
N HIS A 257 -43.54 -1.98 -0.82
CA HIS A 257 -43.97 -0.98 -1.78
C HIS A 257 -44.96 -0.01 -1.15
N HIS A 258 -44.71 1.26 -1.21
CA HIS A 258 -45.72 2.32 -1.17
C HIS A 258 -45.67 3.13 -2.46
N LYS A 259 -46.89 3.27 -2.98
CA LYS A 259 -47.30 3.93 -4.21
C LYS A 259 -46.78 5.36 -4.35
#